data_b022a5b2aaac6d8d60ccc8bcdb076280
#
_entry.id   b022a5b2aaac6d8d60ccc8bcdb076280
#
_cell.length_a   1.000
_cell.length_b   1.000
_cell.length_c   1.000
_cell.angle_alpha   90.00
_cell.angle_beta   90.00
_cell.angle_gamma   90.00
#
_symmetry.space_group_name_H-M   'P 1'
#
loop_
_entity.id
_entity.type
_entity.pdbx_description
1 polymer ?
#
loop_
_entity_poly.entity_id
_entity_poly.type
_entity_poly.pdbx_seq_one_letter_code
_entity_poly.pdbx_strand_id
1 'polypeptide(L)'
;MMRAFRQKRRQTGRERAFPALAEVRALMEYELARARRYERPLSLVAVDPENLKLARFPLRFADLFAETPDGSRVIMMLPETGPDGAVALAQRLQGPDVTADDLHVASFPHDGVTLDDLVRAVLAPAGATLAVAS
;
A
#
# COMPACT_ATOMS: atom_id res chain seq x y z
N MET A 1 -12.15 -5.31 -24.52
CA MET A 1 -12.28 -4.69 -23.46
C MET A 1 -11.01 -4.44 -22.78
N MET A 2 -10.48 -5.35 -22.12
CA MET A 2 -9.28 -5.16 -21.45
C MET A 2 -8.19 -4.74 -22.36
N ARG A 3 -8.16 -5.26 -23.52
CA ARG A 3 -7.16 -4.96 -24.44
C ARG A 3 -7.13 -3.51 -24.87
N ALA A 4 -8.25 -2.95 -25.15
CA ALA A 4 -8.32 -1.57 -25.55
C ALA A 4 -7.87 -0.67 -24.42
N PHE A 5 -8.24 -1.00 -23.22
CA PHE A 5 -7.88 -0.23 -22.07
C PHE A 5 -6.38 -0.22 -21.91
N ARG A 6 -5.76 -1.35 -22.08
CA ARG A 6 -4.36 -1.44 -21.98
C ARG A 6 -3.63 -0.63 -23.01
N GLN A 7 -4.11 -0.60 -24.21
CA GLN A 7 -3.49 0.16 -25.24
C GLN A 7 -3.53 1.64 -24.95
N LYS A 8 -4.63 2.12 -24.40
CA LYS A 8 -4.72 3.48 -24.04
C LYS A 8 -3.66 3.86 -23.06
N ARG A 9 -3.44 3.05 -22.09
CA ARG A 9 -2.45 3.36 -21.11
C ARG A 9 -1.06 3.38 -21.68
N ARG A 10 -0.84 2.61 -22.68
CA ARG A 10 0.46 2.59 -23.28
C ARG A 10 0.79 3.89 -23.96
N GLN A 11 -0.19 4.60 -24.42
CA GLN A 11 0.04 5.83 -25.10
C GLN A 11 0.69 6.87 -24.21
N THR A 12 0.64 6.71 -22.93
CA THR A 12 1.27 7.66 -22.04
C THR A 12 2.71 7.33 -21.80
N GLY A 13 3.24 6.35 -22.48
CA GLY A 13 4.61 5.97 -22.31
C GLY A 13 4.85 5.01 -21.20
N ARG A 14 3.82 4.63 -20.48
CA ARG A 14 4.00 3.73 -19.39
C ARG A 14 2.69 3.06 -19.05
N GLU A 15 2.71 1.77 -19.01
CA GLU A 15 1.52 1.02 -18.70
C GLU A 15 1.40 0.85 -17.21
N ARG A 16 0.26 1.19 -16.68
CA ARG A 16 0.04 1.09 -15.26
C ARG A 16 -0.36 -0.34 -14.90
N ALA A 17 0.41 -0.96 -14.05
CA ALA A 17 0.13 -2.32 -13.64
C ALA A 17 -0.95 -2.38 -12.58
N PHE A 18 -1.15 -1.31 -11.81
CA PHE A 18 -2.13 -1.29 -10.74
C PHE A 18 -3.05 -0.09 -10.91
N PRO A 19 -4.27 -0.18 -10.40
CA PRO A 19 -5.18 0.95 -10.52
C PRO A 19 -4.69 2.15 -9.72
N ALA A 20 -5.16 3.32 -10.09
CA ALA A 20 -4.82 4.52 -9.36
C ALA A 20 -5.54 4.51 -8.02
N LEU A 21 -4.97 5.20 -7.06
CA LEU A 21 -5.58 5.26 -5.74
C LEU A 21 -7.01 5.75 -5.81
N ALA A 22 -7.28 6.76 -6.63
CA ALA A 22 -8.63 7.29 -6.74
C ALA A 22 -9.62 6.22 -7.21
N GLU A 23 -9.17 5.27 -7.99
CA GLU A 23 -10.05 4.24 -8.52
C GLU A 23 -10.47 3.21 -7.48
N VAL A 24 -9.63 2.95 -6.51
CA VAL A 24 -9.94 1.94 -5.51
C VAL A 24 -10.22 2.53 -4.14
N ARG A 25 -10.27 3.86 -4.06
CA ARG A 25 -10.45 4.50 -2.78
C ARG A 25 -11.70 4.04 -2.05
N ALA A 26 -12.81 3.91 -2.75
CA ALA A 26 -14.04 3.50 -2.11
C ALA A 26 -13.93 2.11 -1.50
N LEU A 27 -13.22 1.21 -2.18
CA LEU A 27 -13.03 -0.13 -1.65
C LEU A 27 -12.14 -0.10 -0.42
N MET A 28 -11.12 0.73 -0.43
CA MET A 28 -10.25 0.85 0.73
C MET A 28 -10.99 1.44 1.91
N GLU A 29 -11.87 2.41 1.65
CA GLU A 29 -12.67 3.00 2.71
C GLU A 29 -13.60 1.95 3.31
N TYR A 30 -14.13 1.09 2.47
CA TYR A 30 -15.01 0.04 2.93
C TYR A 30 -14.27 -0.93 3.86
N GLU A 31 -13.06 -1.34 3.47
CA GLU A 31 -12.30 -2.25 4.29
C GLU A 31 -11.88 -1.60 5.61
N LEU A 32 -11.55 -0.33 5.56
CA LEU A 32 -11.19 0.36 6.78
C LEU A 32 -12.40 0.49 7.71
N ALA A 33 -13.57 0.74 7.15
CA ALA A 33 -14.78 0.80 7.96
C ALA A 33 -15.05 -0.55 8.61
N ARG A 34 -14.81 -1.64 7.90
CA ARG A 34 -14.96 -2.96 8.48
C ARG A 34 -13.98 -3.18 9.62
N ALA A 35 -12.73 -2.78 9.43
CA ALA A 35 -11.73 -2.92 10.46
C ALA A 35 -12.14 -2.16 11.70
N ARG A 36 -12.66 -0.95 11.51
CA ARG A 36 -13.09 -0.13 12.62
C ARG A 36 -14.28 -0.75 13.35
N ARG A 37 -15.23 -1.25 12.58
CA ARG A 37 -16.42 -1.81 13.13
C ARG A 37 -16.17 -3.06 13.96
N TYR A 38 -15.29 -3.92 13.48
CA TYR A 38 -15.03 -5.19 14.14
C TYR A 38 -13.74 -5.19 14.94
N GLU A 39 -13.12 -4.01 15.07
CA GLU A 39 -11.88 -3.87 15.83
C GLU A 39 -10.81 -4.83 15.37
N ARG A 40 -10.61 -4.88 14.06
CA ARG A 40 -9.59 -5.72 13.48
C ARG A 40 -8.43 -4.89 13.01
N PRO A 41 -7.24 -5.46 13.00
CA PRO A 41 -6.08 -4.71 12.49
C PRO A 41 -6.15 -4.58 10.98
N LEU A 42 -5.50 -3.55 10.50
CA LEU A 42 -5.40 -3.32 9.07
C LEU A 42 -4.16 -2.48 8.86
N SER A 43 -3.40 -2.78 7.82
CA SER A 43 -2.17 -2.04 7.56
C SER A 43 -2.05 -1.68 6.10
N LEU A 44 -1.29 -0.63 5.85
CA LEU A 44 -0.89 -0.25 4.49
C LEU A 44 0.62 -0.40 4.41
N VAL A 45 1.07 -0.84 3.23
CA VAL A 45 2.49 -0.95 2.94
C VAL A 45 2.71 -0.25 1.61
N ALA A 46 3.72 0.59 1.50
CA ALA A 46 4.04 1.24 0.24
C ALA A 46 5.38 0.75 -0.24
N VAL A 47 5.43 0.31 -1.48
CA VAL A 47 6.65 -0.24 -2.06
C VAL A 47 6.88 0.32 -3.45
N ASP A 48 8.10 0.17 -3.91
CA ASP A 48 8.45 0.51 -5.27
C ASP A 48 7.77 -0.51 -6.19
N PRO A 49 7.13 -0.09 -7.28
CA PRO A 49 6.48 -1.04 -8.17
C PRO A 49 7.40 -2.14 -8.69
N GLU A 50 8.66 -1.82 -8.86
CA GLU A 50 9.61 -2.83 -9.34
C GLU A 50 9.74 -3.98 -8.37
N ASN A 51 9.67 -3.70 -7.08
CA ASN A 51 9.79 -4.76 -6.10
C ASN A 51 8.65 -5.75 -6.19
N LEU A 52 7.47 -5.28 -6.55
CA LEU A 52 6.35 -6.19 -6.69
C LEU A 52 6.50 -7.09 -7.91
N LYS A 53 7.08 -6.56 -8.98
CA LYS A 53 7.28 -7.36 -10.16
C LYS A 53 8.28 -8.46 -9.91
N LEU A 54 9.35 -8.15 -9.20
CA LEU A 54 10.41 -9.09 -8.96
C LEU A 54 10.08 -10.12 -7.90
N ALA A 55 9.16 -9.79 -7.02
CA ALA A 55 8.88 -10.66 -5.90
C ALA A 55 8.10 -11.90 -6.25
N ARG A 56 7.47 -11.97 -7.41
CA ARG A 56 6.65 -13.10 -7.77
C ARG A 56 5.71 -13.43 -6.67
N PHE A 57 5.20 -12.44 -6.04
CA PHE A 57 4.38 -12.56 -4.87
C PHE A 57 2.99 -13.02 -5.27
N PRO A 58 2.46 -14.04 -4.65
CA PRO A 58 1.11 -14.48 -5.01
C PRO A 58 0.11 -13.45 -4.53
N LEU A 59 -0.41 -12.67 -5.46
CA LEU A 59 -1.36 -11.65 -5.14
C LEU A 59 -2.73 -12.24 -5.03
N ARG A 60 -2.99 -13.12 -4.02
CA ARG A 60 -4.25 -13.65 -3.96
C ARG A 60 -4.86 -12.99 -2.83
N PHE A 61 -5.23 -12.93 -2.12
CA PHE A 61 -5.98 -12.37 -1.17
C PHE A 61 -6.50 -11.16 -1.63
N ALA A 62 -7.22 -10.87 -2.32
CA ALA A 62 -7.96 -9.72 -2.60
C ALA A 62 -7.37 -8.50 -2.03
N ASP A 63 -6.16 -8.50 -1.95
CA ASP A 63 -5.53 -7.35 -1.43
C ASP A 63 -5.77 -6.20 -2.37
N LEU A 64 -5.95 -5.03 -1.83
CA LEU A 64 -6.15 -3.86 -2.64
C LEU A 64 -4.82 -3.21 -2.91
N PHE A 65 -4.56 -2.95 -4.19
CA PHE A 65 -3.33 -2.32 -4.62
C PHE A 65 -3.68 -1.02 -5.31
N ALA A 66 -2.90 0.01 -5.06
CA ALA A 66 -3.14 1.29 -5.70
C ALA A 66 -1.83 1.98 -6.00
N GLU A 67 -1.72 2.55 -7.20
CA GLU A 67 -0.54 3.29 -7.57
C GLU A 67 -0.73 4.74 -7.18
N THR A 68 0.32 5.37 -6.67
CA THR A 68 0.23 6.78 -6.34
C THR A 68 0.14 7.61 -7.62
N PRO A 69 -0.34 8.85 -7.52
CA PRO A 69 -0.52 9.67 -8.72
C PRO A 69 0.74 9.83 -9.56
N ASP A 70 1.90 9.92 -8.92
CA ASP A 70 3.14 10.06 -9.67
C ASP A 70 3.72 8.72 -10.08
N GLY A 71 3.07 7.61 -9.71
CA GLY A 71 3.53 6.29 -10.11
C GLY A 71 4.76 5.79 -9.39
N SER A 72 5.24 6.50 -8.40
CA SER A 72 6.47 6.13 -7.73
C SER A 72 6.32 5.01 -6.71
N ARG A 73 5.11 4.78 -6.23
CA ARG A 73 4.87 3.78 -5.22
C ARG A 73 3.59 3.03 -5.47
N VAL A 74 3.52 1.83 -4.95
CA VAL A 74 2.28 1.07 -4.92
C VAL A 74 1.92 0.89 -3.46
N ILE A 75 0.70 1.24 -3.10
CA ILE A 75 0.19 1.06 -1.75
C ILE A 75 -0.61 -0.22 -1.72
N MET A 76 -0.30 -1.09 -0.78
CA MET A 76 -1.03 -2.33 -0.58
C MET A 76 -1.81 -2.22 0.71
N MET A 77 -3.09 -2.55 0.66
CA MET A 77 -3.89 -2.59 1.89
C MET A 77 -4.01 -4.04 2.32
N LEU A 78 -3.64 -4.31 3.56
CA LEU A 78 -3.60 -5.64 4.12
C LEU A 78 -4.62 -5.76 5.24
N PRO A 79 -5.82 -6.23 4.93
CA PRO A 79 -6.82 -6.43 5.97
C PRO A 79 -6.37 -7.50 6.96
N GLU A 80 -6.82 -7.37 8.19
CA GLU A 80 -6.55 -8.36 9.23
C GLU A 80 -5.06 -8.51 9.53
N THR A 81 -4.27 -7.49 9.24
CA THR A 81 -2.83 -7.56 9.42
C THR A 81 -2.37 -6.41 10.29
N GLY A 82 -1.71 -6.73 11.37
CA GLY A 82 -1.18 -5.72 12.27
C GLY A 82 0.21 -5.26 11.88
N PRO A 83 0.83 -4.43 12.72
CA PRO A 83 2.13 -3.84 12.37
C PRO A 83 3.22 -4.89 12.13
N ASP A 84 3.29 -5.90 12.97
CA ASP A 84 4.36 -6.88 12.82
C ASP A 84 4.24 -7.65 11.52
N GLY A 85 3.03 -8.05 11.18
CA GLY A 85 2.81 -8.77 9.94
C GLY A 85 3.10 -7.90 8.72
N ALA A 86 2.73 -6.63 8.81
CA ALA A 86 2.97 -5.71 7.71
C ALA A 86 4.46 -5.46 7.52
N VAL A 87 5.19 -5.30 8.61
CA VAL A 87 6.63 -5.10 8.53
C VAL A 87 7.29 -6.33 7.93
N ALA A 88 6.87 -7.52 8.36
CA ALA A 88 7.45 -8.74 7.82
C ALA A 88 7.23 -8.85 6.32
N LEU A 89 6.04 -8.50 5.86
CA LEU A 89 5.76 -8.54 4.43
C LEU A 89 6.58 -7.52 3.68
N ALA A 90 6.67 -6.30 4.22
CA ALA A 90 7.43 -5.25 3.58
C ALA A 90 8.89 -5.65 3.43
N GLN A 91 9.44 -6.29 4.45
CA GLN A 91 10.83 -6.75 4.39
C GLN A 91 11.02 -7.79 3.32
N ARG A 92 10.07 -8.70 3.21
CA ARG A 92 10.16 -9.72 2.17
C ARG A 92 10.10 -9.12 0.78
N LEU A 93 9.30 -8.10 0.61
CA LEU A 93 9.17 -7.49 -0.71
C LEU A 93 10.39 -6.66 -1.09
N GLN A 94 11.05 -6.08 -0.11
CA GLN A 94 12.16 -5.18 -0.43
C GLN A 94 13.52 -5.83 -0.30
N GLY A 95 13.57 -7.04 0.23
CA GLY A 95 14.81 -7.78 0.26
C GLY A 95 15.58 -7.59 1.55
N PRO A 96 16.62 -8.39 1.75
CA PRO A 96 17.32 -8.43 3.03
C PRO A 96 18.18 -7.20 3.31
N ASP A 97 18.48 -6.41 2.28
CA ASP A 97 19.35 -5.26 2.48
C ASP A 97 18.64 -4.04 3.02
N VAL A 98 17.33 -4.08 3.10
CA VAL A 98 16.56 -2.93 3.54
C VAL A 98 16.35 -3.02 5.04
N THR A 99 16.68 -1.96 5.75
CA THR A 99 16.50 -1.95 7.19
C THR A 99 15.07 -1.57 7.53
N ALA A 100 14.69 -1.84 8.77
CA ALA A 100 13.35 -1.50 9.21
C ALA A 100 13.06 -0.01 9.07
N ASP A 101 14.07 0.82 9.22
CA ASP A 101 13.89 2.25 9.12
C ASP A 101 13.52 2.71 7.71
N ASP A 102 13.80 1.89 6.72
CA ASP A 102 13.50 2.23 5.34
C ASP A 102 12.17 1.70 4.87
N LEU A 103 11.42 1.04 5.72
CA LEU A 103 10.14 0.49 5.34
C LEU A 103 9.04 1.53 5.48
N HIS A 104 8.04 1.42 4.61
CA HIS A 104 6.89 2.31 4.63
C HIS A 104 5.66 1.51 5.00
N VAL A 105 5.31 1.55 6.27
CA VAL A 105 4.20 0.78 6.82
C VAL A 105 3.37 1.71 7.71
N ALA A 106 2.06 1.62 7.59
CA ALA A 106 1.17 2.36 8.49
C ALA A 106 0.06 1.42 8.91
N SER A 107 -0.26 1.37 10.18
CA SER A 107 -1.23 0.43 10.72
C SER A 107 -2.36 1.14 11.43
N PHE A 108 -3.58 0.66 11.21
CA PHE A 108 -4.76 1.12 11.90
C PHE A 108 -4.90 0.31 13.19
N PRO A 109 -5.22 0.93 14.29
CA PRO A 109 -5.49 2.36 14.47
C PRO A 109 -4.28 3.15 14.93
N HIS A 110 -3.15 2.53 15.07
CA HIS A 110 -1.97 3.15 15.65
C HIS A 110 -1.48 4.38 14.88
N ASP A 111 -1.40 4.28 13.57
CA ASP A 111 -0.84 5.36 12.76
C ASP A 111 -1.89 6.26 12.15
N GLY A 112 -3.15 5.96 12.38
CA GLY A 112 -4.24 6.78 11.87
C GLY A 112 -5.54 6.03 11.90
N VAL A 113 -6.64 6.76 11.86
CA VAL A 113 -7.96 6.14 11.88
C VAL A 113 -8.75 6.42 10.63
N THR A 114 -8.29 7.32 9.79
CA THR A 114 -8.93 7.57 8.49
C THR A 114 -8.01 7.09 7.38
N LEU A 115 -8.57 6.86 6.22
CA LEU A 115 -7.76 6.44 5.10
C LEU A 115 -6.75 7.51 4.74
N ASP A 116 -7.15 8.78 4.76
CA ASP A 116 -6.22 9.85 4.44
C ASP A 116 -5.04 9.87 5.41
N ASP A 117 -5.30 9.66 6.69
CA ASP A 117 -4.22 9.65 7.67
C ASP A 117 -3.28 8.50 7.42
N LEU A 118 -3.82 7.32 7.12
CA LEU A 118 -2.98 6.15 6.89
C LEU A 118 -2.16 6.30 5.60
N VAL A 119 -2.77 6.85 4.56
CA VAL A 119 -2.04 7.05 3.31
C VAL A 119 -0.92 8.07 3.53
N ARG A 120 -1.21 9.13 4.26
CA ARG A 120 -0.19 10.12 4.54
C ARG A 120 0.95 9.52 5.33
N ALA A 121 0.61 8.70 6.32
CA ALA A 121 1.63 8.07 7.14
C ALA A 121 2.50 7.10 6.34
N VAL A 122 1.87 6.29 5.49
CA VAL A 122 2.62 5.28 4.76
C VAL A 122 3.50 5.90 3.68
N LEU A 123 3.15 7.07 3.20
CA LEU A 123 3.94 7.74 2.17
C LEU A 123 4.94 8.74 2.75
N ALA A 124 4.92 8.95 4.05
CA ALA A 124 5.88 9.87 4.66
C ALA A 124 7.29 9.32 4.51
N PRO A 125 8.28 10.20 4.53
CA PRO A 125 9.65 9.73 4.52
C PRO A 125 9.90 8.79 5.69
N ALA A 126 10.77 7.80 5.48
CA ALA A 126 11.07 6.84 6.53
C ALA A 126 11.53 7.58 7.79
N GLY A 127 10.93 7.20 8.91
CA GLY A 127 11.30 7.82 10.17
C GLY A 127 10.48 9.04 10.53
N ALA A 128 9.78 9.63 9.57
CA ALA A 128 9.02 10.85 9.82
C ALA A 128 7.87 10.60 10.79
N THR A 129 7.30 9.42 10.73
CA THR A 129 6.19 9.10 11.61
C THR A 129 6.59 9.16 13.06
N LEU A 130 7.79 8.70 13.37
CA LEU A 130 8.26 8.75 14.73
C LEU A 130 8.47 10.19 15.18
N ALA A 131 8.96 11.01 14.29
CA ALA A 131 9.18 12.40 14.62
C ALA A 131 7.86 13.08 14.94
N VAL A 132 6.84 12.74 14.17
CA VAL A 132 5.53 13.34 14.38
C VAL A 132 4.93 12.87 15.69
N ALA A 133 5.13 11.61 16.02
CA ALA A 133 4.57 11.07 17.23
C ALA A 133 5.19 11.67 18.48
N SER A 134 6.35 12.18 18.38
CA SER A 134 6.97 12.79 19.52
C SER A 134 6.57 14.24 19.61
#